data_39b84a0db7f1a5bd4d57beec6d1e8749
#
_entry.id   39b84a0db7f1a5bd4d57beec6d1e8749
#
_cell.length_a   1.000
_cell.length_b   1.000
_cell.length_c   1.000
_cell.angle_alpha   90.00
_cell.angle_beta   90.00
_cell.angle_gamma   90.00
#
_symmetry.space_group_name_H-M   'P 1'
#
loop_
_entity.id
_entity.type
_entity.pdbx_description
1 polymer ?
#
loop_
_entity_poly.entity_id
_entity_poly.type
_entity_poly.pdbx_seq_one_letter_code
_entity_poly.pdbx_strand_id
1 'polypeptide(L)'
;MLPAWHFDEFKMVGVDFESAAQVGTYDRNQTSSTPEKEQALVNRLGILPGQIVIDLGAGTGTFAIQAAMAGASVHAVDVSQAMLAYAEIKAQKVGASKVKFHRAGFLTYEHQDSLADVVITKNALHILPDFWKMTAFLRIAALLKPKGKFYLRDAIFSFPPTEYKTAIDKWIKLVAKPDGQGWTAKDFEMHVREEHSTFAWIIEAMLTRSGFDIVEVNYQSPTYAEYLCIKAG
;
A
#
# COMPACT_ATOMS: atom_id res chain seq x y z
N MET A 1 12.41 -23.02 -1.31
CA MET A 1 13.13 -22.18 -0.33
C MET A 1 13.74 -21.01 -1.09
N LEU A 2 13.50 -19.77 -0.64
CA LEU A 2 14.07 -18.58 -1.27
C LEU A 2 15.61 -18.56 -1.07
N PRO A 3 16.39 -18.01 -2.02
CA PRO A 3 17.83 -17.89 -1.88
C PRO A 3 18.23 -17.00 -0.69
N ALA A 4 19.41 -17.19 -0.14
CA ALA A 4 19.89 -16.42 1.02
C ALA A 4 20.03 -14.90 0.76
N TRP A 5 20.15 -14.49 -0.51
CA TRP A 5 20.19 -13.07 -0.92
C TRP A 5 18.80 -12.45 -1.15
N HIS A 6 17.72 -13.24 -1.06
CA HIS A 6 16.37 -12.72 -1.22
C HIS A 6 16.02 -11.80 -0.06
N PHE A 7 15.36 -10.68 -0.36
CA PHE A 7 14.91 -9.73 0.65
C PHE A 7 13.85 -10.38 1.56
N ASP A 8 14.07 -10.26 2.85
CA ASP A 8 13.12 -10.74 3.84
C ASP A 8 12.10 -9.62 4.15
N GLU A 9 10.97 -9.66 3.47
CA GLU A 9 9.89 -8.69 3.67
C GLU A 9 9.09 -8.89 4.97
N PHE A 10 9.33 -9.99 5.70
CA PHE A 10 8.78 -10.22 7.04
C PHE A 10 9.65 -9.59 8.13
N LYS A 11 10.86 -9.17 7.78
CA LYS A 11 11.72 -8.44 8.70
C LYS A 11 11.15 -7.05 8.92
N MET A 12 10.78 -6.77 10.17
CA MET A 12 10.26 -5.46 10.54
C MET A 12 11.28 -4.36 10.29
N VAL A 13 10.80 -3.29 9.66
CA VAL A 13 11.51 -2.02 9.51
C VAL A 13 10.57 -0.95 10.08
N GLY A 14 11.07 -0.10 10.95
CA GLY A 14 10.25 0.95 11.55
C GLY A 14 9.34 0.47 12.68
N VAL A 15 8.05 0.76 12.58
CA VAL A 15 7.06 0.48 13.64
C VAL A 15 6.72 -1.01 13.72
N ASP A 16 6.62 -1.53 14.96
CA ASP A 16 6.23 -2.93 15.21
C ASP A 16 4.70 -3.13 15.05
N PHE A 17 4.29 -3.65 13.90
CA PHE A 17 2.89 -3.98 13.60
C PHE A 17 2.47 -5.39 14.03
N GLU A 18 3.30 -6.16 14.74
CA GLU A 18 2.91 -7.47 15.29
C GLU A 18 2.25 -7.35 16.67
N SER A 19 2.28 -6.18 17.31
CA SER A 19 1.59 -5.92 18.57
C SER A 19 0.12 -5.55 18.35
N ALA A 20 -0.82 -6.36 18.85
CA ALA A 20 -2.27 -6.09 18.74
C ALA A 20 -2.68 -4.73 19.35
N ALA A 21 -2.01 -4.28 20.42
CA ALA A 21 -2.25 -2.97 21.02
C ALA A 21 -1.84 -1.83 20.08
N GLN A 22 -0.71 -1.98 19.39
CA GLN A 22 -0.24 -1.01 18.40
C GLN A 22 -1.13 -0.99 17.17
N VAL A 23 -1.59 -2.15 16.69
CA VAL A 23 -2.52 -2.25 15.56
C VAL A 23 -3.83 -1.50 15.82
N GLY A 24 -4.43 -1.65 17.01
CA GLY A 24 -5.63 -0.92 17.37
C GLY A 24 -5.42 0.60 17.47
N THR A 25 -4.25 1.04 17.93
CA THR A 25 -3.86 2.46 17.94
C THR A 25 -3.62 2.98 16.53
N TYR A 26 -2.91 2.21 15.71
CA TYR A 26 -2.72 2.50 14.28
C TYR A 26 -4.05 2.71 13.57
N ASP A 27 -5.00 1.79 13.70
CA ASP A 27 -6.30 1.87 13.03
C ASP A 27 -7.08 3.13 13.43
N ARG A 28 -7.10 3.47 14.72
CA ARG A 28 -7.73 4.72 15.19
C ARG A 28 -7.07 5.99 14.66
N ASN A 29 -5.77 5.96 14.47
CA ASN A 29 -4.98 7.10 13.99
C ASN A 29 -4.95 7.25 12.47
N GLN A 30 -5.51 6.31 11.72
CA GLN A 30 -5.56 6.30 10.26
C GLN A 30 -6.58 7.30 9.70
N THR A 31 -6.30 8.59 9.82
CA THR A 31 -7.18 9.65 9.29
C THR A 31 -7.22 9.70 7.75
N SER A 32 -6.23 9.11 7.10
CA SER A 32 -6.15 9.02 5.63
C SER A 32 -6.93 7.85 5.03
N SER A 33 -7.32 6.85 5.85
CA SER A 33 -7.97 5.61 5.43
C SER A 33 -9.24 5.36 6.25
N THR A 34 -10.23 6.26 6.13
CA THR A 34 -11.55 6.05 6.75
C THR A 34 -12.47 5.27 5.80
N PRO A 35 -13.51 4.57 6.31
CA PRO A 35 -14.46 3.84 5.46
C PRO A 35 -15.02 4.70 4.32
N GLU A 36 -15.36 5.97 4.56
CA GLU A 36 -15.92 6.89 3.57
C GLU A 36 -14.91 7.21 2.46
N LYS A 37 -13.65 7.46 2.82
CA LYS A 37 -12.57 7.72 1.86
C LYS A 37 -12.26 6.50 1.02
N GLU A 38 -12.25 5.32 1.63
CA GLU A 38 -12.02 4.07 0.90
C GLU A 38 -13.18 3.72 0.00
N GLN A 39 -14.43 3.97 0.41
CA GLN A 39 -15.58 3.82 -0.47
C GLN A 39 -15.51 4.78 -1.67
N ALA A 40 -15.08 6.03 -1.45
CA ALA A 40 -14.86 6.98 -2.55
C ALA A 40 -13.77 6.49 -3.52
N LEU A 41 -12.69 5.88 -2.99
CA LEU A 41 -11.65 5.28 -3.83
C LEU A 41 -12.17 4.06 -4.61
N VAL A 42 -12.95 3.18 -3.99
CA VAL A 42 -13.62 2.05 -4.67
C VAL A 42 -14.46 2.55 -5.86
N ASN A 43 -15.23 3.62 -5.65
CA ASN A 43 -16.04 4.25 -6.70
C ASN A 43 -15.18 4.86 -7.82
N ARG A 44 -14.11 5.60 -7.45
CA ARG A 44 -13.14 6.21 -8.39
C ARG A 44 -12.45 5.14 -9.25
N LEU A 45 -12.07 4.03 -8.67
CA LEU A 45 -11.45 2.91 -9.38
C LEU A 45 -12.47 2.14 -10.25
N GLY A 46 -13.76 2.38 -10.07
CA GLY A 46 -14.83 1.70 -10.80
C GLY A 46 -14.88 0.21 -10.47
N ILE A 47 -14.69 -0.14 -9.19
CA ILE A 47 -14.76 -1.53 -8.74
C ILE A 47 -16.22 -1.98 -8.73
N LEU A 48 -16.50 -3.08 -9.42
CA LEU A 48 -17.85 -3.62 -9.63
C LEU A 48 -18.02 -4.99 -8.98
N PRO A 49 -19.28 -5.40 -8.71
CA PRO A 49 -19.56 -6.74 -8.22
C PRO A 49 -18.97 -7.82 -9.13
N GLY A 50 -18.37 -8.84 -8.53
CA GLY A 50 -17.77 -9.98 -9.23
C GLY A 50 -16.34 -9.76 -9.74
N GLN A 51 -15.80 -8.55 -9.67
CA GLN A 51 -14.39 -8.30 -9.97
C GLN A 51 -13.48 -8.88 -8.88
N ILE A 52 -12.26 -9.23 -9.27
CA ILE A 52 -11.20 -9.67 -8.37
C ILE A 52 -10.30 -8.49 -8.05
N VAL A 53 -10.13 -8.21 -6.77
CA VAL A 53 -9.29 -7.12 -6.25
C VAL A 53 -8.22 -7.70 -5.33
N ILE A 54 -6.97 -7.27 -5.49
CA ILE A 54 -5.86 -7.62 -4.60
C ILE A 54 -5.38 -6.35 -3.91
N ASP A 55 -5.39 -6.35 -2.57
CA ASP A 55 -4.90 -5.25 -1.72
C ASP A 55 -3.59 -5.70 -1.08
N LEU A 56 -2.45 -5.19 -1.59
CA LEU A 56 -1.10 -5.52 -1.12
C LEU A 56 -0.64 -4.52 -0.07
N GLY A 57 -0.31 -5.00 1.12
CA GLY A 57 -0.11 -4.18 2.32
C GLY A 57 -1.44 -3.69 2.86
N ALA A 58 -2.41 -4.60 2.98
CA ALA A 58 -3.80 -4.28 3.35
C ALA A 58 -3.96 -3.72 4.76
N GLY A 59 -2.98 -3.91 5.64
CA GLY A 59 -3.02 -3.46 7.02
C GLY A 59 -4.28 -3.91 7.74
N THR A 60 -5.01 -2.97 8.33
CA THR A 60 -6.29 -3.23 9.04
C THR A 60 -7.50 -3.41 8.11
N GLY A 61 -7.30 -3.56 6.81
CA GLY A 61 -8.28 -4.01 5.83
C GLY A 61 -9.38 -3.01 5.47
N THR A 62 -9.24 -1.72 5.78
CA THR A 62 -10.32 -0.75 5.57
C THR A 62 -10.73 -0.68 4.10
N PHE A 63 -9.76 -0.61 3.16
CA PHE A 63 -10.07 -0.63 1.73
C PHE A 63 -10.64 -1.98 1.28
N ALA A 64 -10.00 -3.09 1.68
CA ALA A 64 -10.44 -4.44 1.32
C ALA A 64 -11.92 -4.69 1.71
N ILE A 65 -12.31 -4.22 2.90
CA ILE A 65 -13.69 -4.30 3.39
C ILE A 65 -14.64 -3.49 2.50
N GLN A 66 -14.31 -2.25 2.14
CA GLN A 66 -15.17 -1.42 1.29
C GLN A 66 -15.30 -2.00 -0.13
N ALA A 67 -14.23 -2.54 -0.70
CA ALA A 67 -14.28 -3.22 -1.99
C ALA A 67 -15.16 -4.48 -1.96
N ALA A 68 -15.08 -5.26 -0.88
CA ALA A 68 -15.95 -6.43 -0.67
C ALA A 68 -17.43 -6.03 -0.48
N MET A 69 -17.69 -4.95 0.24
CA MET A 69 -19.05 -4.41 0.40
C MET A 69 -19.62 -3.89 -0.94
N ALA A 70 -18.78 -3.44 -1.86
CA ALA A 70 -19.16 -3.13 -3.24
C ALA A 70 -19.38 -4.38 -4.11
N GLY A 71 -19.19 -5.59 -3.56
CA GLY A 71 -19.48 -6.86 -4.21
C GLY A 71 -18.28 -7.53 -4.90
N ALA A 72 -17.09 -6.99 -4.81
CA ALA A 72 -15.87 -7.60 -5.32
C ALA A 72 -15.44 -8.82 -4.49
N SER A 73 -14.68 -9.73 -5.11
CA SER A 73 -13.91 -10.77 -4.43
C SER A 73 -12.54 -10.22 -4.10
N VAL A 74 -12.20 -10.09 -2.82
CA VAL A 74 -11.01 -9.36 -2.39
C VAL A 74 -9.99 -10.30 -1.75
N HIS A 75 -8.72 -10.16 -2.15
CA HIS A 75 -7.56 -10.77 -1.52
C HIS A 75 -6.80 -9.67 -0.76
N ALA A 76 -6.93 -9.67 0.56
CA ALA A 76 -6.20 -8.76 1.45
C ALA A 76 -4.90 -9.44 1.87
N VAL A 77 -3.78 -8.85 1.48
CA VAL A 77 -2.43 -9.42 1.67
C VAL A 77 -1.63 -8.50 2.58
N ASP A 78 -1.07 -9.04 3.66
CA ASP A 78 -0.18 -8.31 4.55
C ASP A 78 0.84 -9.26 5.20
N VAL A 79 2.02 -8.76 5.52
CA VAL A 79 3.07 -9.54 6.21
C VAL A 79 2.77 -9.70 7.69
N SER A 80 2.05 -8.75 8.31
CA SER A 80 1.70 -8.75 9.73
C SER A 80 0.48 -9.63 10.00
N GLN A 81 0.68 -10.68 10.79
CA GLN A 81 -0.40 -11.54 11.26
C GLN A 81 -1.39 -10.77 12.16
N ALA A 82 -0.89 -9.84 12.97
CA ALA A 82 -1.73 -9.04 13.87
C ALA A 82 -2.64 -8.07 13.10
N MET A 83 -2.13 -7.45 12.02
CA MET A 83 -2.93 -6.62 11.12
C MET A 83 -4.05 -7.43 10.48
N LEU A 84 -3.74 -8.60 9.92
CA LEU A 84 -4.72 -9.47 9.27
C LEU A 84 -5.79 -9.97 10.26
N ALA A 85 -5.41 -10.38 11.45
CA ALA A 85 -6.37 -10.79 12.49
C ALA A 85 -7.32 -9.65 12.87
N TYR A 86 -6.81 -8.43 12.97
CA TYR A 86 -7.64 -7.25 13.24
C TYR A 86 -8.58 -6.95 12.06
N ALA A 87 -8.08 -7.01 10.84
CA ALA A 87 -8.87 -6.81 9.61
C ALA A 87 -9.99 -7.85 9.47
N GLU A 88 -9.72 -9.11 9.79
CA GLU A 88 -10.70 -10.19 9.76
C GLU A 88 -11.84 -9.94 10.74
N ILE A 89 -11.54 -9.53 11.98
CA ILE A 89 -12.55 -9.16 12.97
C ILE A 89 -13.41 -7.97 12.47
N LYS A 90 -12.78 -6.96 11.85
CA LYS A 90 -13.51 -5.82 11.25
C LYS A 90 -14.44 -6.29 10.12
N ALA A 91 -13.94 -7.13 9.22
CA ALA A 91 -14.72 -7.66 8.10
C ALA A 91 -15.93 -8.46 8.58
N GLN A 92 -15.75 -9.33 9.57
CA GLN A 92 -16.83 -10.12 10.19
C GLN A 92 -17.91 -9.22 10.81
N LYS A 93 -17.53 -8.18 11.54
CA LYS A 93 -18.47 -7.23 12.18
C LYS A 93 -19.41 -6.54 11.19
N VAL A 94 -18.97 -6.30 9.96
CA VAL A 94 -19.77 -5.63 8.93
C VAL A 94 -20.31 -6.59 7.85
N GLY A 95 -20.09 -7.90 8.01
CA GLY A 95 -20.56 -8.91 7.07
C GLY A 95 -19.84 -8.92 5.73
N ALA A 96 -18.61 -8.44 5.65
CA ALA A 96 -17.78 -8.43 4.43
C ALA A 96 -17.18 -9.83 4.17
N SER A 97 -18.01 -10.80 3.83
CA SER A 97 -17.63 -12.21 3.68
C SER A 97 -16.80 -12.52 2.43
N LYS A 98 -16.65 -11.58 1.49
CA LYS A 98 -15.91 -11.77 0.24
C LYS A 98 -14.44 -11.37 0.35
N VAL A 99 -13.88 -11.21 1.55
CA VAL A 99 -12.44 -10.95 1.77
C VAL A 99 -11.76 -12.26 2.15
N LYS A 100 -10.69 -12.60 1.43
CA LYS A 100 -9.74 -13.66 1.79
C LYS A 100 -8.46 -12.98 2.31
N PHE A 101 -7.98 -13.40 3.47
CA PHE A 101 -6.78 -12.85 4.10
C PHE A 101 -5.58 -13.75 3.85
N HIS A 102 -4.43 -13.16 3.49
CA HIS A 102 -3.21 -13.89 3.13
C HIS A 102 -2.00 -13.28 3.84
N ARG A 103 -1.30 -14.08 4.64
CA ARG A 103 -0.02 -13.66 5.23
C ARG A 103 1.10 -13.81 4.22
N ALA A 104 1.38 -12.74 3.50
CA ALA A 104 2.42 -12.64 2.48
C ALA A 104 2.74 -11.16 2.23
N GLY A 105 3.72 -10.88 1.39
CA GLY A 105 4.03 -9.52 0.95
C GLY A 105 4.14 -9.41 -0.56
N PHE A 106 4.75 -8.35 -1.05
CA PHE A 106 4.91 -8.07 -2.49
C PHE A 106 5.72 -9.14 -3.24
N LEU A 107 6.67 -9.77 -2.54
CA LEU A 107 7.62 -10.71 -3.12
C LEU A 107 7.23 -12.18 -2.91
N THR A 108 6.35 -12.45 -1.94
CA THR A 108 5.99 -13.81 -1.51
C THR A 108 4.54 -14.17 -1.77
N TYR A 109 3.66 -13.21 -2.10
CA TYR A 109 2.28 -13.51 -2.40
C TYR A 109 2.14 -14.30 -3.71
N GLU A 110 1.51 -15.47 -3.64
CA GLU A 110 1.19 -16.33 -4.78
C GLU A 110 -0.32 -16.40 -4.97
N HIS A 111 -0.79 -15.78 -6.05
CA HIS A 111 -2.22 -15.74 -6.39
C HIS A 111 -2.63 -17.04 -7.12
N GLN A 112 -3.66 -17.70 -6.64
CA GLN A 112 -4.11 -18.99 -7.19
C GLN A 112 -5.47 -18.93 -7.90
N ASP A 113 -6.16 -17.79 -7.81
CA ASP A 113 -7.42 -17.56 -8.51
C ASP A 113 -7.17 -16.98 -9.92
N SER A 114 -8.23 -16.61 -10.63
CA SER A 114 -8.11 -15.89 -11.91
C SER A 114 -7.44 -14.55 -11.74
N LEU A 115 -6.76 -14.03 -12.77
CA LEU A 115 -6.09 -12.73 -12.75
C LEU A 115 -7.02 -11.62 -12.24
N ALA A 116 -6.45 -10.67 -11.54
CA ALA A 116 -7.18 -9.57 -10.92
C ALA A 116 -7.59 -8.49 -11.93
N ASP A 117 -8.73 -7.87 -11.67
CA ASP A 117 -9.19 -6.66 -12.36
C ASP A 117 -8.48 -5.42 -11.83
N VAL A 118 -8.21 -5.41 -10.51
CA VAL A 118 -7.55 -4.29 -9.82
C VAL A 118 -6.55 -4.84 -8.81
N VAL A 119 -5.35 -4.29 -8.80
CA VAL A 119 -4.38 -4.41 -7.70
C VAL A 119 -4.17 -3.03 -7.09
N ILE A 120 -4.13 -2.96 -5.78
CA ILE A 120 -3.91 -1.72 -5.04
C ILE A 120 -2.83 -1.91 -3.98
N THR A 121 -2.07 -0.85 -3.74
CA THR A 121 -1.22 -0.73 -2.54
C THR A 121 -1.19 0.71 -2.05
N LYS A 122 -1.22 0.88 -0.73
CA LYS A 122 -1.20 2.20 -0.09
C LYS A 122 -0.30 2.19 1.13
N ASN A 123 0.67 3.10 1.15
CA ASN A 123 1.59 3.31 2.28
C ASN A 123 2.28 2.00 2.75
N ALA A 124 2.72 1.18 1.82
CA ALA A 124 3.37 -0.10 2.12
C ALA A 124 4.58 -0.40 1.22
N LEU A 125 4.62 0.15 -0.01
CA LEU A 125 5.69 -0.17 -0.95
C LEU A 125 7.06 0.42 -0.53
N HIS A 126 7.05 1.51 0.25
CA HIS A 126 8.25 2.18 0.75
C HIS A 126 9.12 1.30 1.67
N ILE A 127 8.61 0.20 2.18
CA ILE A 127 9.43 -0.77 2.94
C ILE A 127 10.43 -1.52 2.07
N LEU A 128 10.22 -1.58 0.76
CA LEU A 128 11.12 -2.26 -0.18
C LEU A 128 12.20 -1.32 -0.72
N PRO A 129 13.48 -1.72 -0.74
CA PRO A 129 14.51 -1.05 -1.54
C PRO A 129 14.15 -1.01 -3.04
N ASP A 130 14.67 -0.04 -3.78
CA ASP A 130 14.29 0.20 -5.19
C ASP A 130 14.46 -1.03 -6.09
N PHE A 131 15.52 -1.83 -5.90
CA PHE A 131 15.69 -3.11 -6.60
C PHE A 131 14.48 -4.03 -6.40
N TRP A 132 13.97 -4.13 -5.18
CA TRP A 132 12.85 -4.99 -4.84
C TRP A 132 11.51 -4.37 -5.20
N LYS A 133 11.38 -3.03 -5.24
CA LYS A 133 10.22 -2.35 -5.82
C LYS A 133 10.04 -2.71 -7.30
N MET A 134 11.14 -2.72 -8.07
CA MET A 134 11.09 -3.14 -9.48
C MET A 134 10.56 -4.58 -9.60
N THR A 135 11.06 -5.50 -8.76
CA THR A 135 10.59 -6.89 -8.73
C THR A 135 9.10 -6.96 -8.34
N ALA A 136 8.68 -6.19 -7.35
CA ALA A 136 7.28 -6.10 -6.92
C ALA A 136 6.37 -5.61 -8.05
N PHE A 137 6.76 -4.58 -8.80
CA PHE A 137 5.96 -4.09 -9.93
C PHE A 137 5.81 -5.12 -11.04
N LEU A 138 6.86 -5.88 -11.37
CA LEU A 138 6.77 -6.99 -12.33
C LEU A 138 5.79 -8.08 -11.85
N ARG A 139 5.83 -8.42 -10.57
CA ARG A 139 4.88 -9.38 -9.98
C ARG A 139 3.46 -8.83 -9.99
N ILE A 140 3.24 -7.56 -9.64
CA ILE A 140 1.94 -6.90 -9.71
C ILE A 140 1.39 -6.92 -11.14
N ALA A 141 2.23 -6.64 -12.14
CA ALA A 141 1.82 -6.73 -13.54
C ALA A 141 1.39 -8.15 -13.93
N ALA A 142 2.08 -9.19 -13.40
CA ALA A 142 1.71 -10.58 -13.65
C ALA A 142 0.38 -10.99 -12.99
N LEU A 143 0.01 -10.37 -11.87
CA LEU A 143 -1.28 -10.61 -11.19
C LEU A 143 -2.49 -10.06 -11.95
N LEU A 144 -2.31 -9.04 -12.78
CA LEU A 144 -3.38 -8.31 -13.45
C LEU A 144 -3.78 -8.93 -14.79
N LYS A 145 -5.07 -8.86 -15.10
CA LYS A 145 -5.59 -9.05 -16.46
C LYS A 145 -4.97 -8.03 -17.42
N PRO A 146 -4.91 -8.30 -18.74
CA PRO A 146 -4.69 -7.25 -19.73
C PRO A 146 -5.67 -6.09 -19.50
N LYS A 147 -5.18 -4.85 -19.51
CA LYS A 147 -5.94 -3.64 -19.18
C LYS A 147 -6.46 -3.57 -17.73
N GLY A 148 -6.03 -4.45 -16.85
CA GLY A 148 -6.29 -4.37 -15.42
C GLY A 148 -5.65 -3.11 -14.80
N LYS A 149 -6.23 -2.63 -13.71
CA LYS A 149 -5.83 -1.38 -13.05
C LYS A 149 -4.85 -1.65 -11.91
N PHE A 150 -3.81 -0.83 -11.81
CA PHE A 150 -2.95 -0.76 -10.64
C PHE A 150 -3.04 0.62 -10.01
N TYR A 151 -3.39 0.68 -8.72
CA TYR A 151 -3.38 1.92 -7.95
C TYR A 151 -2.28 1.86 -6.90
N LEU A 152 -1.42 2.87 -6.91
CA LEU A 152 -0.34 3.08 -5.95
C LEU A 152 -0.54 4.42 -5.25
N ARG A 153 -0.49 4.44 -3.92
CA ARG A 153 -0.35 5.65 -3.10
C ARG A 153 0.73 5.42 -2.06
N ASP A 154 1.74 6.29 -2.02
CA ASP A 154 2.83 6.10 -1.06
C ASP A 154 3.58 7.41 -0.76
N ALA A 155 4.50 7.33 0.21
CA ALA A 155 5.51 8.36 0.45
C ALA A 155 6.50 8.36 -0.72
N ILE A 156 6.25 9.24 -1.69
CA ILE A 156 7.00 9.39 -2.94
C ILE A 156 7.36 10.86 -3.09
N PHE A 157 8.65 11.14 -3.25
CA PHE A 157 9.19 12.49 -3.24
C PHE A 157 9.18 13.14 -4.62
N SER A 158 8.52 14.30 -4.74
CA SER A 158 8.46 15.10 -5.98
C SER A 158 9.21 16.42 -5.88
N PHE A 159 9.84 16.72 -4.76
CA PHE A 159 10.69 17.91 -4.59
C PHE A 159 12.06 17.74 -5.28
N PRO A 160 12.75 18.85 -5.66
CA PRO A 160 14.09 18.80 -6.21
C PRO A 160 15.07 18.13 -5.22
N PRO A 161 15.91 17.16 -5.66
CA PRO A 161 16.85 16.46 -4.76
C PRO A 161 17.80 17.38 -4.00
N THR A 162 18.13 18.54 -4.56
CA THR A 162 18.98 19.55 -3.90
C THR A 162 18.33 20.21 -2.68
N GLU A 163 17.00 20.12 -2.57
CA GLU A 163 16.22 20.72 -1.48
C GLU A 163 15.85 19.73 -0.37
N TYR A 164 16.40 18.52 -0.39
CA TYR A 164 15.95 17.41 0.45
C TYR A 164 15.86 17.74 1.94
N LYS A 165 16.85 18.46 2.50
CA LYS A 165 16.84 18.85 3.92
C LYS A 165 15.62 19.71 4.27
N THR A 166 15.45 20.81 3.54
CA THR A 166 14.34 21.74 3.76
C THR A 166 12.98 21.09 3.53
N ALA A 167 12.87 20.24 2.50
CA ALA A 167 11.64 19.54 2.18
C ALA A 167 11.25 18.53 3.26
N ILE A 168 12.20 17.72 3.76
CA ILE A 168 11.96 16.74 4.82
C ILE A 168 11.67 17.43 6.15
N ASP A 169 12.46 18.44 6.55
CA ASP A 169 12.22 19.19 7.80
C ASP A 169 10.82 19.84 7.79
N LYS A 170 10.43 20.43 6.65
CA LYS A 170 9.10 21.04 6.48
C LYS A 170 7.99 19.98 6.54
N TRP A 171 8.19 18.84 5.91
CA TRP A 171 7.24 17.73 5.94
C TRP A 171 7.00 17.24 7.37
N ILE A 172 8.08 16.88 8.09
CA ILE A 172 7.99 16.41 9.48
C ILE A 172 7.26 17.44 10.35
N LYS A 173 7.66 18.71 10.26
CA LYS A 173 7.05 19.80 11.04
C LYS A 173 5.55 19.97 10.75
N LEU A 174 5.12 19.71 9.51
CA LEU A 174 3.72 19.90 9.09
C LEU A 174 2.82 18.74 9.54
N VAL A 175 3.33 17.50 9.48
CA VAL A 175 2.48 16.30 9.63
C VAL A 175 2.59 15.64 11.00
N ALA A 176 3.70 15.82 11.72
CA ALA A 176 3.93 15.23 13.02
C ALA A 176 2.88 15.69 14.06
N LYS A 177 2.47 14.74 14.89
CA LYS A 177 1.53 14.96 16.00
C LYS A 177 2.24 14.81 17.33
N PRO A 178 1.69 15.39 18.41
CA PRO A 178 2.14 15.08 19.75
C PRO A 178 2.01 13.58 20.05
N ASP A 179 2.82 13.10 20.97
CA ASP A 179 2.78 11.71 21.43
C ASP A 179 1.36 11.29 21.84
N GLY A 180 0.97 10.10 21.44
CA GLY A 180 -0.37 9.55 21.68
C GLY A 180 -1.51 10.12 20.78
N GLN A 181 -1.22 11.08 19.90
CA GLN A 181 -2.23 11.70 19.01
C GLN A 181 -2.05 11.33 17.52
N GLY A 182 -1.11 10.46 17.19
CA GLY A 182 -0.79 10.03 15.83
C GLY A 182 0.72 9.82 15.66
N TRP A 183 1.19 9.89 14.44
CA TRP A 183 2.60 9.74 14.10
C TRP A 183 3.40 10.94 14.60
N THR A 184 4.46 10.68 15.36
CA THR A 184 5.34 11.71 15.95
C THR A 184 6.45 12.13 14.97
N ALA A 185 7.17 13.20 15.31
CA ALA A 185 8.36 13.60 14.55
C ALA A 185 9.40 12.48 14.49
N LYS A 186 9.59 11.73 15.60
CA LYS A 186 10.51 10.59 15.66
C LYS A 186 10.15 9.48 14.70
N ASP A 187 8.85 9.21 14.51
CA ASP A 187 8.39 8.18 13.57
C ASP A 187 8.72 8.59 12.13
N PHE A 188 8.52 9.85 11.76
CA PHE A 188 8.89 10.35 10.43
C PHE A 188 10.41 10.42 10.22
N GLU A 189 11.18 10.80 11.24
CA GLU A 189 12.65 10.74 11.19
C GLU A 189 13.15 9.31 10.99
N MET A 190 12.54 8.34 11.67
CA MET A 190 12.82 6.91 11.50
C MET A 190 12.46 6.43 10.09
N HIS A 191 11.27 6.81 9.58
CA HIS A 191 10.84 6.52 8.22
C HIS A 191 11.88 6.99 7.19
N VAL A 192 12.34 8.25 7.27
CA VAL A 192 13.34 8.79 6.32
C VAL A 192 14.68 8.08 6.43
N ARG A 193 15.08 7.66 7.64
CA ARG A 193 16.38 7.04 7.90
C ARG A 193 16.42 5.55 7.55
N GLU A 194 15.32 4.83 7.77
CA GLU A 194 15.31 3.36 7.78
C GLU A 194 14.44 2.75 6.69
N GLU A 195 13.42 3.48 6.21
CA GLU A 195 12.56 3.01 5.13
C GLU A 195 13.05 3.53 3.77
N HIS A 196 12.49 3.01 2.69
CA HIS A 196 13.03 3.18 1.35
C HIS A 196 12.13 4.04 0.45
N SER A 197 11.55 5.12 0.99
CA SER A 197 10.87 6.11 0.15
C SER A 197 11.82 6.69 -0.89
N THR A 198 11.35 6.88 -2.11
CA THR A 198 12.18 7.29 -3.24
C THR A 198 11.51 8.39 -4.07
N PHE A 199 12.21 8.89 -5.09
CA PHE A 199 11.72 9.98 -5.93
C PHE A 199 10.71 9.50 -6.99
N ALA A 200 9.76 10.37 -7.32
CA ALA A 200 8.69 10.13 -8.29
C ALA A 200 9.24 9.65 -9.64
N TRP A 201 10.27 10.28 -10.18
CA TRP A 201 10.85 9.89 -11.47
C TRP A 201 11.46 8.48 -11.46
N ILE A 202 11.89 7.96 -10.29
CA ILE A 202 12.36 6.57 -10.15
C ILE A 202 11.16 5.63 -10.21
N ILE A 203 10.10 5.91 -9.45
CA ILE A 203 8.86 5.12 -9.45
C ILE A 203 8.23 5.08 -10.84
N GLU A 204 8.11 6.22 -11.50
CA GLU A 204 7.54 6.34 -12.85
C GLU A 204 8.32 5.53 -13.88
N ALA A 205 9.66 5.59 -13.81
CA ALA A 205 10.52 4.79 -14.66
C ALA A 205 10.35 3.28 -14.40
N MET A 206 10.20 2.85 -13.15
CA MET A 206 9.96 1.45 -12.80
C MET A 206 8.56 0.99 -13.27
N LEU A 207 7.52 1.78 -13.05
CA LEU A 207 6.15 1.47 -13.51
C LEU A 207 6.12 1.25 -15.02
N THR A 208 6.68 2.18 -15.79
CA THR A 208 6.73 2.06 -17.26
C THR A 208 7.50 0.81 -17.69
N ARG A 209 8.66 0.52 -17.09
CA ARG A 209 9.46 -0.66 -17.40
C ARG A 209 8.83 -1.98 -16.98
N SER A 210 7.87 -1.94 -16.05
CA SER A 210 7.11 -3.11 -15.61
C SER A 210 5.86 -3.37 -16.47
N GLY A 211 5.66 -2.60 -17.56
CA GLY A 211 4.53 -2.77 -18.48
C GLY A 211 3.26 -2.06 -18.05
N PHE A 212 3.40 -0.94 -17.32
CA PHE A 212 2.28 -0.09 -16.96
C PHE A 212 2.27 1.20 -17.77
N ASP A 213 1.08 1.57 -18.26
CA ASP A 213 0.77 2.92 -18.75
C ASP A 213 0.26 3.73 -17.55
N ILE A 214 0.98 4.80 -17.18
CA ILE A 214 0.55 5.72 -16.13
C ILE A 214 -0.54 6.63 -16.72
N VAL A 215 -1.79 6.49 -16.27
CA VAL A 215 -2.93 7.25 -16.80
C VAL A 215 -3.31 8.44 -15.94
N GLU A 216 -2.96 8.43 -14.66
CA GLU A 216 -3.19 9.54 -13.75
C GLU A 216 -2.08 9.60 -12.71
N VAL A 217 -1.60 10.80 -12.44
CA VAL A 217 -0.66 11.11 -11.35
C VAL A 217 -1.24 12.25 -10.54
N ASN A 218 -1.26 12.08 -9.21
CA ASN A 218 -1.66 13.13 -8.28
C ASN A 218 -0.59 13.30 -7.19
N TYR A 219 0.19 14.38 -7.28
CA TYR A 219 1.12 14.78 -6.22
C TYR A 219 0.34 15.51 -5.12
N GLN A 220 -0.16 14.76 -4.13
CA GLN A 220 -0.93 15.30 -2.99
C GLN A 220 -0.10 16.31 -2.18
N SER A 221 1.20 16.11 -2.13
CA SER A 221 2.19 16.98 -1.51
C SER A 221 3.56 16.69 -2.12
N PRO A 222 4.61 17.48 -1.82
CA PRO A 222 5.97 17.14 -2.25
C PRO A 222 6.52 15.79 -1.76
N THR A 223 5.82 15.14 -0.82
CA THR A 223 6.26 13.88 -0.19
C THR A 223 5.29 12.71 -0.35
N TYR A 224 4.12 12.94 -0.98
CA TYR A 224 3.13 11.89 -1.24
C TYR A 224 2.57 11.99 -2.66
N ALA A 225 2.53 10.87 -3.35
CA ALA A 225 1.93 10.77 -4.67
C ALA A 225 0.99 9.57 -4.79
N GLU A 226 0.03 9.72 -5.69
CA GLU A 226 -0.88 8.66 -6.16
C GLU A 226 -0.69 8.45 -7.64
N TYR A 227 -0.74 7.20 -8.04
CA TYR A 227 -0.69 6.78 -9.44
C TYR A 227 -1.85 5.86 -9.75
N LEU A 228 -2.56 6.11 -10.83
CA LEU A 228 -3.43 5.13 -11.47
C LEU A 228 -2.75 4.68 -12.75
N CYS A 229 -2.54 3.37 -12.85
CA CYS A 229 -1.87 2.75 -13.96
C CYS A 229 -2.76 1.69 -14.60
N ILE A 230 -2.59 1.48 -15.89
CA ILE A 230 -3.24 0.40 -16.64
C ILE A 230 -2.15 -0.55 -17.11
N LYS A 231 -2.32 -1.87 -16.91
CA LYS A 231 -1.42 -2.86 -17.48
C LYS A 231 -1.48 -2.76 -18.99
N ALA A 232 -0.33 -2.56 -19.64
CA ALA A 232 -0.24 -2.60 -21.10
C ALA A 232 -0.75 -3.95 -21.63
N GLY A 233 -1.29 -3.93 -22.84
CA GLY A 233 -1.90 -5.11 -23.46
C GLY A 233 -0.87 -6.10 -23.99
#